data_770e0f2f9f265a90f869845b8f30bbd3
#
_entry.id   770e0f2f9f265a90f869845b8f30bbd3
#
_cell.length_a   1.000
_cell.length_b   1.000
_cell.length_c   1.000
_cell.angle_alpha   90.00
_cell.angle_beta   90.00
_cell.angle_gamma   90.00
#
_symmetry.space_group_name_H-M   'P 1'
#
loop_
_entity.id
_entity.type
_entity.pdbx_description
1 polymer ?
#
loop_
_entity_poly.entity_id
_entity_poly.type
_entity_poly.pdbx_seq_one_letter_code
_entity_poly.pdbx_strand_id
1 'polypeptide(L)'
;KANPILGIGPNNFRRKCNEYSAHYISEKYNYDKTTIYKAQNQKIQNCSTHPHNIFFQILAELGIIGVFFYLIFYVYIFGKFFKNYILYKKNHSNLIIFQNGLFVFFIINLFPFLPAGDIFNNYNSIKIYLPLGFLIYTLYKEKNEYIR
;
A
#
# COMPACT_ATOMS: atom_id res chain seq x y z
N LYS A 1 -2.94 -15.96 16.80
CA LYS A 1 -1.98 -16.36 15.75
C LYS A 1 -2.16 -15.41 14.58
N ALA A 2 -1.07 -14.87 14.03
CA ALA A 2 -1.12 -14.14 12.77
C ALA A 2 -1.49 -15.14 11.66
N ASN A 3 -2.42 -14.76 10.79
CA ASN A 3 -2.73 -15.55 9.61
C ASN A 3 -1.87 -15.03 8.44
N PRO A 4 -0.82 -15.74 8.00
CA PRO A 4 0.07 -15.23 6.97
C PRO A 4 -0.62 -15.10 5.60
N ILE A 5 -1.72 -15.81 5.40
CA ILE A 5 -2.47 -15.80 4.13
C ILE A 5 -3.33 -14.54 4.04
N LEU A 6 -4.11 -14.24 5.08
CA LEU A 6 -5.08 -13.14 5.12
C LEU A 6 -4.59 -11.88 5.85
N GLY A 7 -3.42 -11.97 6.53
CA GLY A 7 -2.92 -10.90 7.37
C GLY A 7 -3.71 -10.70 8.66
N ILE A 8 -3.58 -9.53 9.25
CA ILE A 8 -4.22 -9.15 10.52
C ILE A 8 -5.41 -8.20 10.34
N GLY A 9 -5.73 -7.86 9.11
CA GLY A 9 -6.76 -6.88 8.72
C GLY A 9 -6.25 -5.44 8.63
N PRO A 10 -6.89 -4.62 7.78
CA PRO A 10 -6.51 -3.20 7.59
C PRO A 10 -6.54 -2.42 8.91
N ASN A 11 -5.62 -1.48 9.08
CA ASN A 11 -5.47 -0.62 10.27
C ASN A 11 -5.26 -1.36 11.61
N ASN A 12 -4.93 -2.64 11.58
CA ASN A 12 -4.72 -3.44 12.79
C ASN A 12 -3.24 -3.59 13.18
N PHE A 13 -2.31 -3.09 12.37
CA PHE A 13 -0.87 -3.25 12.60
C PHE A 13 -0.46 -2.79 14.00
N ARG A 14 -0.82 -1.56 14.39
CA ARG A 14 -0.45 -1.00 15.71
C ARG A 14 -1.00 -1.81 16.87
N ARG A 15 -2.26 -2.23 16.79
CA ARG A 15 -2.89 -3.03 17.85
C ARG A 15 -2.17 -4.36 18.03
N LYS A 16 -1.90 -5.06 16.94
CA LYS A 16 -1.22 -6.36 16.97
C LYS A 16 0.24 -6.23 17.39
N CYS A 17 0.95 -5.21 16.93
CA CYS A 17 2.31 -4.95 17.38
C CYS A 17 2.37 -4.75 18.90
N ASN A 18 1.45 -3.98 19.48
CA ASN A 18 1.37 -3.78 20.92
C ASN A 18 1.06 -5.08 21.68
N GLU A 19 0.15 -5.94 21.17
CA GLU A 19 -0.14 -7.25 21.74
C GLU A 19 1.12 -8.15 21.78
N TYR A 20 1.86 -8.24 20.67
CA TYR A 20 3.09 -9.04 20.59
C TYR A 20 4.20 -8.48 21.48
N SER A 21 4.37 -7.17 21.52
CA SER A 21 5.34 -6.51 22.38
C SER A 21 5.05 -6.79 23.85
N ALA A 22 3.81 -6.69 24.29
CA ALA A 22 3.39 -7.01 25.64
C ALA A 22 3.64 -8.48 26.01
N HIS A 23 3.32 -9.41 25.09
CA HIS A 23 3.58 -10.83 25.29
C HIS A 23 5.08 -11.11 25.44
N TYR A 24 5.92 -10.57 24.55
CA TYR A 24 7.37 -10.73 24.62
C TYR A 24 7.95 -10.21 25.94
N ILE A 25 7.53 -9.03 26.39
CA ILE A 25 8.01 -8.44 27.65
C ILE A 25 7.56 -9.30 28.83
N SER A 26 6.31 -9.81 28.84
CA SER A 26 5.81 -10.67 29.93
C SER A 26 6.60 -11.98 30.04
N GLU A 27 6.93 -12.60 28.92
CA GLU A 27 7.73 -13.82 28.91
C GLU A 27 9.18 -13.58 29.37
N LYS A 28 9.82 -12.52 28.83
CA LYS A 28 11.22 -12.25 29.10
C LYS A 28 11.49 -11.80 30.54
N TYR A 29 10.58 -11.03 31.11
CA TYR A 29 10.78 -10.40 32.44
C TYR A 29 9.82 -10.93 33.51
N ASN A 30 9.00 -11.92 33.20
CA ASN A 30 8.02 -12.52 34.10
C ASN A 30 7.04 -11.49 34.73
N TYR A 31 6.71 -10.42 33.97
CA TYR A 31 5.72 -9.43 34.38
C TYR A 31 4.30 -9.88 33.99
N ASP A 32 3.32 -9.52 34.87
CA ASP A 32 1.92 -9.74 34.52
C ASP A 32 1.49 -8.92 33.28
N LYS A 33 0.84 -9.60 32.34
CA LYS A 33 0.38 -9.02 31.07
C LYS A 33 -0.53 -7.80 31.26
N THR A 34 -1.38 -7.82 32.29
CA THR A 34 -2.32 -6.73 32.58
C THR A 34 -1.59 -5.44 33.00
N THR A 35 -0.50 -5.57 33.75
CA THR A 35 0.35 -4.45 34.16
C THR A 35 1.07 -3.84 32.98
N ILE A 36 1.59 -4.67 32.05
CA ILE A 36 2.27 -4.21 30.84
C ILE A 36 1.29 -3.48 29.91
N TYR A 37 0.09 -4.02 29.71
CA TYR A 37 -0.94 -3.36 28.89
C TYR A 37 -1.35 -2.00 29.47
N LYS A 38 -1.49 -1.86 30.78
CA LYS A 38 -1.79 -0.59 31.44
C LYS A 38 -0.65 0.42 31.25
N ALA A 39 0.60 -0.01 31.42
CA ALA A 39 1.79 0.84 31.24
C ALA A 39 1.95 1.28 29.77
N GLN A 40 1.72 0.39 28.81
CA GLN A 40 1.77 0.72 27.38
C GLN A 40 0.66 1.69 26.94
N ASN A 41 -0.54 1.54 27.48
CA ASN A 41 -1.64 2.48 27.19
C ASN A 41 -1.40 3.87 27.79
N GLN A 42 -0.61 3.99 28.84
CA GLN A 42 -0.38 5.26 29.53
C GLN A 42 0.81 6.08 29.01
N LYS A 43 1.91 5.48 28.49
CA LYS A 43 3.10 6.27 28.12
C LYS A 43 4.06 5.70 27.07
N ILE A 44 4.01 4.42 26.70
CA ILE A 44 4.99 3.85 25.80
C ILE A 44 4.28 3.19 24.63
N GLN A 45 4.00 3.97 23.60
CA GLN A 45 3.64 3.44 22.29
C GLN A 45 4.92 2.95 21.61
N ASN A 46 5.37 1.75 21.94
CA ASN A 46 6.58 1.14 21.36
C ASN A 46 6.38 0.74 19.87
N CYS A 47 5.17 0.79 19.37
CA CYS A 47 4.84 0.41 18.01
C CYS A 47 4.41 1.61 17.18
N SER A 48 4.97 1.71 15.98
CA SER A 48 4.50 2.64 14.96
C SER A 48 3.05 2.38 14.58
N THR A 49 2.36 3.38 14.02
CA THR A 49 1.01 3.25 13.50
C THR A 49 0.94 2.29 12.30
N HIS A 50 2.04 2.19 11.53
CA HIS A 50 2.18 1.38 10.35
C HIS A 50 3.67 1.09 10.07
N PRO A 51 4.02 0.11 9.22
CA PRO A 51 5.40 -0.29 8.97
C PRO A 51 6.27 0.72 8.19
N HIS A 52 5.79 1.92 7.87
CA HIS A 52 6.47 2.93 7.03
C HIS A 52 6.96 2.43 5.66
N ASN A 53 6.43 1.30 5.19
CA ASN A 53 6.72 0.71 3.89
C ASN A 53 5.47 0.00 3.40
N ILE A 54 5.07 0.32 2.16
CA ILE A 54 3.79 -0.16 1.60
C ILE A 54 3.75 -1.68 1.43
N PHE A 55 4.87 -2.28 1.02
CA PHE A 55 4.96 -3.72 0.83
C PHE A 55 4.80 -4.47 2.15
N PHE A 56 5.53 -4.04 3.19
CA PHE A 56 5.41 -4.65 4.52
C PHE A 56 4.06 -4.37 5.18
N GLN A 57 3.43 -3.22 4.90
CA GLN A 57 2.10 -2.95 5.38
C GLN A 57 1.07 -3.88 4.75
N ILE A 58 1.09 -4.02 3.42
CA ILE A 58 0.20 -4.96 2.71
C ILE A 58 0.43 -6.39 3.19
N LEU A 59 1.69 -6.81 3.34
CA LEU A 59 2.02 -8.14 3.85
C LEU A 59 1.48 -8.38 5.26
N ALA A 60 1.65 -7.43 6.15
CA ALA A 60 1.18 -7.55 7.53
C ALA A 60 -0.34 -7.53 7.64
N GLU A 61 -1.01 -6.63 6.93
CA GLU A 61 -2.45 -6.37 7.11
C GLU A 61 -3.33 -7.18 6.17
N LEU A 62 -2.91 -7.46 4.93
CA LEU A 62 -3.66 -8.24 3.94
C LEU A 62 -3.03 -9.60 3.63
N GLY A 63 -1.87 -9.90 4.20
CA GLY A 63 -1.18 -11.17 4.00
C GLY A 63 -0.62 -11.37 2.59
N ILE A 64 -0.30 -12.64 2.27
CA ILE A 64 0.25 -13.03 0.98
C ILE A 64 -0.73 -12.75 -0.16
N ILE A 65 -2.03 -12.90 0.07
CA ILE A 65 -3.07 -12.60 -0.92
C ILE A 65 -3.02 -11.12 -1.31
N GLY A 66 -2.94 -10.21 -0.34
CA GLY A 66 -2.82 -8.77 -0.60
C GLY A 66 -1.56 -8.42 -1.39
N VAL A 67 -0.42 -9.03 -1.03
CA VAL A 67 0.85 -8.85 -1.77
C VAL A 67 0.74 -9.35 -3.21
N PHE A 68 0.08 -10.48 -3.45
CA PHE A 68 -0.12 -11.03 -4.79
C PHE A 68 -0.88 -10.05 -5.70
N PHE A 69 -2.02 -9.52 -5.25
CA PHE A 69 -2.78 -8.53 -6.02
C PHE A 69 -2.02 -7.22 -6.19
N TYR A 70 -1.31 -6.77 -5.16
CA TYR A 70 -0.46 -5.59 -5.23
C TYR A 70 0.64 -5.72 -6.30
N LEU A 71 1.34 -6.86 -6.36
CA LEU A 71 2.38 -7.11 -7.36
C LEU A 71 1.81 -7.20 -8.77
N ILE A 72 0.67 -7.87 -8.97
CA ILE A 72 -0.03 -7.89 -10.27
C ILE A 72 -0.36 -6.48 -10.73
N PHE A 73 -0.94 -5.67 -9.84
CA PHE A 73 -1.28 -4.28 -10.16
C PHE A 73 -0.04 -3.47 -10.50
N TYR A 74 1.03 -3.61 -9.72
CA TYR A 74 2.29 -2.90 -9.94
C TYR A 74 2.93 -3.26 -11.29
N VAL A 75 3.00 -4.56 -11.61
CA VAL A 75 3.51 -5.05 -12.90
C VAL A 75 2.66 -4.56 -14.07
N TYR A 76 1.32 -4.54 -13.91
CA TYR A 76 0.41 -4.01 -14.91
C TYR A 76 0.67 -2.52 -15.20
N ILE A 77 0.77 -1.69 -14.16
CA ILE A 77 1.08 -0.26 -14.28
C ILE A 77 2.42 -0.04 -15.00
N PHE A 78 3.44 -0.78 -14.60
CA PHE A 78 4.77 -0.69 -15.18
C PHE A 78 4.78 -1.10 -16.66
N GLY A 79 4.14 -2.20 -17.00
CA GLY A 79 4.00 -2.66 -18.40
C GLY A 79 3.25 -1.67 -19.27
N LYS A 80 2.15 -1.09 -18.77
CA LYS A 80 1.40 -0.04 -19.47
C LYS A 80 2.21 1.22 -19.67
N PHE A 81 2.97 1.65 -18.68
CA PHE A 81 3.88 2.79 -18.80
C PHE A 81 4.88 2.61 -19.94
N PHE A 82 5.55 1.46 -20.02
CA PHE A 82 6.50 1.18 -21.11
C PHE A 82 5.85 1.17 -22.47
N LYS A 83 4.69 0.52 -22.59
CA LYS A 83 3.92 0.51 -23.84
C LYS A 83 3.58 1.95 -24.28
N ASN A 84 3.05 2.75 -23.38
CA ASN A 84 2.68 4.13 -23.68
C ASN A 84 3.91 5.01 -23.98
N TYR A 85 5.04 4.78 -23.32
CA TYR A 85 6.28 5.48 -23.62
C TYR A 85 6.77 5.22 -25.05
N ILE A 86 6.67 3.97 -25.53
CA ILE A 86 7.03 3.62 -26.92
C ILE A 86 6.04 4.27 -27.91
N LEU A 87 4.74 4.25 -27.59
CA LEU A 87 3.71 4.88 -28.43
C LEU A 87 3.87 6.40 -28.49
N TYR A 88 4.25 7.04 -27.39
CA TYR A 88 4.50 8.47 -27.34
C TYR A 88 5.60 8.92 -28.31
N LYS A 89 6.64 8.12 -28.49
CA LYS A 89 7.69 8.42 -29.47
C LYS A 89 7.19 8.49 -30.92
N LYS A 90 6.05 7.83 -31.21
CA LYS A 90 5.43 7.81 -32.55
C LYS A 90 4.31 8.83 -32.70
N ASN A 91 3.59 9.11 -31.64
CA ASN A 91 2.41 9.97 -31.66
C ASN A 91 2.33 10.80 -30.38
N HIS A 92 2.55 12.12 -30.48
CA HIS A 92 2.56 13.06 -29.36
C HIS A 92 1.15 13.46 -28.90
N SER A 93 0.32 12.48 -28.52
CA SER A 93 -1.02 12.74 -28.01
C SER A 93 -0.98 13.27 -26.57
N ASN A 94 -1.74 14.34 -26.29
CA ASN A 94 -1.90 14.88 -24.93
C ASN A 94 -2.47 13.86 -23.95
N LEU A 95 -3.32 12.93 -24.45
CA LEU A 95 -3.86 11.85 -23.64
C LEU A 95 -2.75 10.90 -23.13
N ILE A 96 -1.82 10.53 -24.03
CA ILE A 96 -0.68 9.65 -23.68
C ILE A 96 0.24 10.35 -22.68
N ILE A 97 0.47 11.66 -22.82
CA ILE A 97 1.27 12.44 -21.86
C ILE A 97 0.63 12.38 -20.47
N PHE A 98 -0.67 12.63 -20.39
CA PHE A 98 -1.40 12.62 -19.13
C PHE A 98 -1.39 11.23 -18.49
N GLN A 99 -1.62 10.15 -19.26
CA GLN A 99 -1.53 8.77 -18.78
C GLN A 99 -0.14 8.46 -18.25
N ASN A 100 0.92 8.85 -18.95
CA ASN A 100 2.30 8.63 -18.50
C ASN A 100 2.58 9.34 -17.18
N GLY A 101 2.07 10.55 -16.99
CA GLY A 101 2.15 11.25 -15.70
C GLY A 101 1.49 10.46 -14.56
N LEU A 102 0.30 9.90 -14.82
CA LEU A 102 -0.40 9.05 -13.84
C LEU A 102 0.35 7.73 -13.56
N PHE A 103 0.92 7.08 -14.58
CA PHE A 103 1.71 5.87 -14.36
C PHE A 103 2.97 6.16 -13.53
N VAL A 104 3.70 7.23 -13.83
CA VAL A 104 4.87 7.65 -13.03
C VAL A 104 4.47 7.94 -11.59
N PHE A 105 3.33 8.63 -11.39
CA PHE A 105 2.79 8.86 -10.05
C PHE A 105 2.59 7.55 -9.29
N PHE A 106 1.95 6.52 -9.89
CA PHE A 106 1.74 5.24 -9.24
C PHE A 106 3.02 4.45 -9.03
N ILE A 107 3.93 4.45 -10.01
CA ILE A 107 5.23 3.77 -9.88
C ILE A 107 5.99 4.31 -8.67
N ILE A 108 6.03 5.62 -8.47
CA ILE A 108 6.75 6.25 -7.35
C ILE A 108 6.02 6.02 -6.02
N ASN A 109 4.70 6.30 -5.97
CA ASN A 109 3.97 6.24 -4.70
C ASN A 109 3.70 4.81 -4.20
N LEU A 110 3.70 3.82 -5.09
CA LEU A 110 3.51 2.41 -4.76
C LEU A 110 4.82 1.61 -4.85
N PHE A 111 5.97 2.25 -4.92
CA PHE A 111 7.24 1.53 -5.02
C PHE A 111 7.50 0.72 -3.74
N PRO A 112 7.77 -0.61 -3.85
CA PRO A 112 7.81 -1.49 -2.70
C PRO A 112 8.91 -1.21 -1.68
N PHE A 113 9.99 -0.52 -2.08
CA PHE A 113 11.15 -0.29 -1.23
C PHE A 113 11.30 1.16 -0.74
N LEU A 114 10.40 2.07 -1.12
CA LEU A 114 10.41 3.44 -0.59
C LEU A 114 9.61 3.53 0.72
N PRO A 115 10.06 4.40 1.64
CA PRO A 115 9.25 4.75 2.79
C PRO A 115 7.91 5.35 2.34
N ALA A 116 6.82 4.84 2.91
CA ALA A 116 5.48 5.30 2.58
C ALA A 116 4.67 5.54 3.86
N GLY A 117 3.70 6.44 3.78
CA GLY A 117 2.69 6.61 4.81
C GLY A 117 1.68 5.46 4.80
N ASP A 118 0.83 5.42 5.81
CA ASP A 118 -0.25 4.43 5.92
C ASP A 118 -1.23 4.55 4.74
N ILE A 119 -1.30 3.52 3.89
CA ILE A 119 -2.17 3.49 2.70
C ILE A 119 -3.65 3.36 3.05
N PHE A 120 -3.97 2.86 4.24
CA PHE A 120 -5.34 2.72 4.74
C PHE A 120 -5.82 3.95 5.52
N ASN A 121 -4.97 4.98 5.66
CA ASN A 121 -5.38 6.27 6.18
C ASN A 121 -6.18 7.06 5.13
N ASN A 122 -7.23 7.75 5.55
CA ASN A 122 -8.13 8.50 4.66
C ASN A 122 -7.40 9.45 3.71
N TYR A 123 -6.41 10.19 4.19
CA TYR A 123 -5.63 11.10 3.36
C TYR A 123 -4.85 10.39 2.25
N ASN A 124 -4.12 9.33 2.59
CA ASN A 124 -3.35 8.57 1.61
C ASN A 124 -4.24 7.75 0.68
N SER A 125 -5.39 7.27 1.16
CA SER A 125 -6.39 6.61 0.34
C SER A 125 -6.92 7.55 -0.76
N ILE A 126 -7.30 8.77 -0.43
CA ILE A 126 -7.77 9.76 -1.42
C ILE A 126 -6.65 10.06 -2.43
N LYS A 127 -5.42 10.24 -1.96
CA LYS A 127 -4.24 10.49 -2.82
C LYS A 127 -4.03 9.38 -3.86
N ILE A 128 -4.37 8.14 -3.55
CA ILE A 128 -4.23 7.00 -4.45
C ILE A 128 -5.48 6.80 -5.32
N TYR A 129 -6.67 6.78 -4.72
CA TYR A 129 -7.89 6.44 -5.43
C TYR A 129 -8.37 7.50 -6.41
N LEU A 130 -8.12 8.80 -6.12
CA LEU A 130 -8.51 9.88 -7.04
C LEU A 130 -7.72 9.80 -8.38
N PRO A 131 -6.38 9.74 -8.39
CA PRO A 131 -5.64 9.53 -9.63
C PRO A 131 -5.96 8.20 -10.31
N LEU A 132 -6.30 7.15 -9.55
CA LEU A 132 -6.73 5.87 -10.12
C LEU A 132 -8.02 6.01 -10.94
N GLY A 133 -8.98 6.79 -10.45
CA GLY A 133 -10.20 7.10 -11.20
C GLY A 133 -9.89 7.79 -12.55
N PHE A 134 -9.00 8.76 -12.56
CA PHE A 134 -8.54 9.40 -13.80
C PHE A 134 -7.81 8.42 -14.73
N LEU A 135 -6.97 7.55 -14.20
CA LEU A 135 -6.27 6.56 -15.00
C LEU A 135 -7.26 5.61 -15.68
N ILE A 136 -8.23 5.07 -14.94
CA ILE A 136 -9.27 4.19 -15.48
C ILE A 136 -10.07 4.91 -16.58
N TYR A 137 -10.46 6.15 -16.34
CA TYR A 137 -11.19 6.95 -17.35
C TYR A 137 -10.38 7.13 -18.63
N THR A 138 -9.09 7.46 -18.54
CA THR A 138 -8.24 7.68 -19.72
C THR A 138 -7.99 6.39 -20.50
N LEU A 139 -7.82 5.25 -19.81
CA LEU A 139 -7.68 3.94 -20.43
C LEU A 139 -8.98 3.50 -21.16
N TYR A 140 -10.14 3.80 -20.57
CA TYR A 140 -11.43 3.56 -21.21
C TYR A 140 -11.60 4.42 -22.47
N LYS A 141 -11.25 5.71 -22.40
CA LYS A 141 -11.30 6.63 -23.54
C LYS A 141 -10.40 6.17 -24.68
N GLU A 142 -9.15 5.81 -24.38
CA GLU A 142 -8.21 5.26 -25.37
C GLU A 142 -8.80 4.07 -26.12
N LYS A 143 -9.37 3.11 -25.39
CA LYS A 143 -9.99 1.92 -25.99
C LYS A 143 -11.10 2.27 -26.99
N ASN A 144 -11.92 3.26 -26.67
CA ASN A 144 -13.06 3.66 -27.53
C ASN A 144 -12.62 4.47 -28.77
N GLU A 145 -11.51 5.21 -28.68
CA GLU A 145 -10.94 5.92 -29.84
C GLU A 145 -10.31 4.95 -30.87
N TYR A 146 -9.84 3.78 -30.45
CA TYR A 146 -9.31 2.74 -31.34
C TYR A 146 -10.41 1.92 -32.04
N ILE A 147 -11.65 1.97 -31.58
CA ILE A 147 -12.78 1.20 -32.14
C ILE A 147 -13.56 2.03 -33.18
N ARG A 148 -13.31 3.33 -33.23
CA ARG A 148 -13.88 4.23 -34.25
C ARG A 148 -12.92 4.47 -35.41
#